data_933aa7a75a8fa59143cda4bbf89852b7
#
_entry.id   933aa7a75a8fa59143cda4bbf89852b7
#
_cell.length_a   1.000
_cell.length_b   1.000
_cell.length_c   1.000
_cell.angle_alpha   90.00
_cell.angle_beta   90.00
_cell.angle_gamma   90.00
#
_symmetry.space_group_name_H-M   'P 1'
#
loop_
_entity.id
_entity.type
_entity.pdbx_description
1 polymer ?
#
loop_
_entity_poly.entity_id
_entity_poly.type
_entity_poly.pdbx_seq_one_letter_code
_entity_poly.pdbx_strand_id
1 'polypeptide(L)'
;MGKPGVLLALMTTAVLTSGCYYYPAPTPCPMIAQASAVSVTVAREYAPQVGSLRLKACQDGVCEEAAVELFPGTASIDQGCTPEGVCSATASPDGTMIGMLMLEFLTEAPMALTATAAAPDGSALPVRTLNFRPRGAYPYGEQCGKFVTASVILDAQGLRQAA
;
A
#
# COMPACT_ATOMS: atom_id res chain seq x y z
N MET A 1 48.47 -67.75 -43.76
CA MET A 1 48.40 -67.70 -42.28
C MET A 1 48.24 -66.24 -41.88
N GLY A 2 47.02 -65.77 -41.77
CA GLY A 2 46.72 -64.37 -41.43
C GLY A 2 45.91 -64.38 -40.14
N LYS A 3 46.34 -63.57 -39.15
CA LYS A 3 45.65 -63.37 -37.89
C LYS A 3 44.59 -62.32 -38.07
N PRO A 4 43.33 -62.53 -37.58
CA PRO A 4 42.34 -61.50 -37.59
C PRO A 4 42.57 -60.53 -36.43
N GLY A 5 42.70 -59.25 -36.76
CA GLY A 5 42.76 -58.17 -35.78
C GLY A 5 41.36 -57.91 -35.23
N VAL A 6 41.23 -57.96 -33.92
CA VAL A 6 40.02 -57.61 -33.20
C VAL A 6 39.94 -56.07 -33.09
N LEU A 7 39.02 -55.46 -33.82
CA LEU A 7 38.70 -54.07 -33.71
C LEU A 7 37.75 -53.88 -32.47
N LEU A 8 38.35 -53.38 -31.41
CA LEU A 8 37.59 -53.00 -30.21
C LEU A 8 36.92 -51.65 -30.47
N ALA A 9 35.65 -51.67 -30.80
CA ALA A 9 34.85 -50.46 -30.91
C ALA A 9 34.47 -49.98 -29.50
N LEU A 10 35.13 -48.94 -29.01
CA LEU A 10 34.76 -48.20 -27.81
C LEU A 10 33.53 -47.33 -28.16
N MET A 11 32.36 -47.80 -27.81
CA MET A 11 31.16 -46.95 -27.75
C MET A 11 31.24 -46.07 -26.51
N THR A 12 31.65 -44.82 -26.69
CA THR A 12 31.48 -43.77 -25.68
C THR A 12 30.03 -43.33 -25.69
N THR A 13 29.24 -43.86 -24.77
CA THR A 13 27.91 -43.32 -24.46
C THR A 13 28.07 -41.98 -23.77
N ALA A 14 27.91 -40.88 -24.52
CA ALA A 14 27.75 -39.56 -23.98
C ALA A 14 26.36 -39.48 -23.31
N VAL A 15 26.33 -39.62 -21.99
CA VAL A 15 25.15 -39.35 -21.19
C VAL A 15 24.94 -37.82 -21.20
N LEU A 16 24.10 -37.34 -22.11
CA LEU A 16 23.57 -35.98 -22.07
C LEU A 16 22.65 -35.87 -20.83
N THR A 17 23.21 -35.54 -19.68
CA THR A 17 22.45 -35.06 -18.54
C THR A 17 21.93 -33.67 -18.91
N SER A 18 20.79 -33.63 -19.57
CA SER A 18 19.98 -32.40 -19.66
C SER A 18 19.47 -32.11 -18.24
N GLY A 19 20.33 -31.46 -17.45
CA GLY A 19 19.90 -30.83 -16.20
C GLY A 19 18.91 -29.74 -16.57
N CYS A 20 17.62 -29.98 -16.30
CA CYS A 20 16.67 -28.89 -16.22
C CYS A 20 17.17 -27.99 -15.10
N TYR A 21 17.88 -26.93 -15.46
CA TYR A 21 18.11 -25.81 -14.57
C TYR A 21 16.72 -25.24 -14.27
N TYR A 22 16.20 -25.60 -13.10
CA TYR A 22 15.02 -24.96 -12.54
C TYR A 22 15.46 -23.54 -12.14
N TYR A 23 15.37 -22.60 -13.08
CA TYR A 23 15.35 -21.19 -12.73
C TYR A 23 14.02 -20.96 -12.03
N PRO A 24 14.00 -20.65 -10.73
CA PRO A 24 12.77 -20.20 -10.11
C PRO A 24 12.32 -18.98 -10.91
N ALA A 25 11.17 -19.10 -11.57
CA ALA A 25 10.60 -17.97 -12.29
C ALA A 25 10.49 -16.80 -11.31
N PRO A 26 10.99 -15.60 -11.67
CA PRO A 26 10.84 -14.45 -10.79
C PRO A 26 9.38 -14.29 -10.44
N THR A 27 9.08 -14.16 -9.15
CA THR A 27 7.71 -13.93 -8.70
C THR A 27 7.16 -12.70 -9.44
N PRO A 28 6.08 -12.85 -10.22
CA PRO A 28 5.55 -11.73 -10.99
C PRO A 28 5.06 -10.64 -10.04
N CYS A 29 5.41 -9.39 -10.34
CA CYS A 29 4.91 -8.25 -9.58
C CYS A 29 3.47 -7.95 -9.98
N PRO A 30 2.58 -7.66 -9.00
CA PRO A 30 1.23 -7.24 -9.32
C PRO A 30 1.25 -5.94 -10.15
N MET A 31 0.39 -5.87 -11.17
CA MET A 31 0.19 -4.68 -12.00
C MET A 31 -0.69 -3.67 -11.26
N ILE A 32 -0.24 -3.21 -10.08
CA ILE A 32 -0.96 -2.27 -9.23
C ILE A 32 -0.25 -0.92 -9.30
N ALA A 33 -0.96 0.12 -9.74
CA ALA A 33 -0.46 1.48 -9.66
C ALA A 33 -0.58 1.98 -8.22
N GLN A 34 0.50 2.54 -7.69
CA GLN A 34 0.48 3.25 -6.42
C GLN A 34 0.05 4.70 -6.65
N ALA A 35 -0.95 5.17 -5.90
CA ALA A 35 -1.29 6.57 -5.85
C ALA A 35 -0.35 7.32 -4.90
N SER A 36 0.25 8.43 -5.37
CA SER A 36 0.92 9.38 -4.48
C SER A 36 -0.14 10.19 -3.75
N ALA A 37 -0.43 9.85 -2.50
CA ALA A 37 -1.49 10.51 -1.75
C ALA A 37 -1.23 10.49 -0.23
N VAL A 38 -1.79 11.49 0.45
CA VAL A 38 -1.99 11.45 1.91
C VAL A 38 -3.40 10.95 2.17
N SER A 39 -3.52 9.80 2.82
CA SER A 39 -4.80 9.30 3.31
C SER A 39 -5.06 9.80 4.72
N VAL A 40 -6.26 10.31 4.97
CA VAL A 40 -6.71 10.74 6.30
C VAL A 40 -7.90 9.90 6.73
N THR A 41 -7.81 9.38 7.94
CA THR A 41 -8.96 8.76 8.63
C THR A 41 -9.41 9.70 9.74
N VAL A 42 -10.63 10.18 9.66
CA VAL A 42 -11.27 10.91 10.77
C VAL A 42 -11.81 9.88 11.76
N ALA A 43 -11.35 9.94 13.00
CA ALA A 43 -11.74 8.98 14.04
C ALA A 43 -13.24 8.99 14.28
N ARG A 44 -13.82 7.84 14.60
CA ARG A 44 -15.27 7.62 14.80
C ARG A 44 -15.89 8.68 15.72
N GLU A 45 -15.24 8.96 16.83
CA GLU A 45 -15.76 9.87 17.86
C GLU A 45 -15.68 11.33 17.41
N TYR A 46 -14.87 11.64 16.40
CA TYR A 46 -14.68 12.99 15.87
C TYR A 46 -15.39 13.18 14.52
N ALA A 47 -15.68 12.13 13.79
CA ALA A 47 -16.33 12.16 12.48
C ALA A 47 -17.67 12.96 12.47
N PRO A 48 -18.56 12.86 13.46
CA PRO A 48 -19.79 13.65 13.47
C PRO A 48 -19.57 15.16 13.59
N GLN A 49 -18.39 15.60 14.04
CA GLN A 49 -18.04 17.01 14.19
C GLN A 49 -17.46 17.62 12.92
N VAL A 50 -17.06 16.78 11.93
CA VAL A 50 -16.39 17.23 10.71
C VAL A 50 -17.37 17.24 9.54
N GLY A 51 -17.80 18.41 9.13
CA GLY A 51 -18.64 18.60 7.95
C GLY A 51 -17.84 18.77 6.66
N SER A 52 -16.65 19.38 6.76
CA SER A 52 -15.72 19.52 5.63
C SER A 52 -14.28 19.49 6.09
N LEU A 53 -13.37 19.05 5.21
CA LEU A 53 -11.96 18.95 5.48
C LEU A 53 -11.14 19.45 4.29
N ARG A 54 -10.12 20.24 4.57
CA ARG A 54 -9.09 20.66 3.63
C ARG A 54 -7.73 20.23 4.18
N LEU A 55 -6.94 19.61 3.35
CA LEU A 55 -5.56 19.22 3.68
C LEU A 55 -4.59 20.03 2.86
N LYS A 56 -3.47 20.40 3.49
CA LYS A 56 -2.29 20.97 2.85
C LYS A 56 -1.09 20.13 3.25
N ALA A 57 -0.41 19.52 2.28
CA ALA A 57 0.81 18.75 2.46
C ALA A 57 1.97 19.47 1.80
N CYS A 58 3.07 19.63 2.52
CA CYS A 58 4.30 20.26 2.03
C CYS A 58 5.47 19.28 2.20
N GLN A 59 6.20 19.00 1.13
CA GLN A 59 7.37 18.14 1.10
C GLN A 59 8.42 18.74 0.16
N ASP A 60 9.67 18.80 0.56
CA ASP A 60 10.79 19.32 -0.26
C ASP A 60 10.54 20.70 -0.88
N GLY A 61 9.81 21.57 -0.16
CA GLY A 61 9.50 22.93 -0.61
C GLY A 61 8.29 23.03 -1.55
N VAL A 62 7.69 21.91 -1.94
CA VAL A 62 6.46 21.87 -2.73
C VAL A 62 5.28 21.60 -1.80
N CYS A 63 4.20 22.38 -1.99
CA CYS A 63 2.97 22.25 -1.20
C CYS A 63 1.79 22.02 -2.15
N GLU A 64 0.97 21.03 -1.81
CA GLU A 64 -0.31 20.79 -2.45
C GLU A 64 -1.44 20.92 -1.43
N GLU A 65 -2.54 21.53 -1.85
CA GLU A 65 -3.68 21.80 -0.98
C GLU A 65 -4.98 21.58 -1.75
N ALA A 66 -5.89 20.81 -1.15
CA ALA A 66 -7.23 20.62 -1.71
C ALA A 66 -8.28 20.39 -0.61
N ALA A 67 -9.54 20.66 -0.95
CA ALA A 67 -10.66 20.09 -0.22
C ALA A 67 -10.68 18.59 -0.43
N VAL A 68 -10.87 17.84 0.65
CA VAL A 68 -10.88 16.39 0.65
C VAL A 68 -12.31 15.90 0.77
N GLU A 69 -12.76 15.11 -0.18
CA GLU A 69 -14.04 14.41 -0.08
C GLU A 69 -13.92 13.29 0.95
N LEU A 70 -14.89 13.25 1.87
CA LEU A 70 -14.93 12.29 2.96
C LEU A 70 -15.98 11.20 2.68
N PHE A 71 -15.55 9.95 2.71
CA PHE A 71 -16.37 8.76 2.54
C PHE A 71 -16.47 7.97 3.84
N PRO A 72 -17.58 7.29 4.11
CA PRO A 72 -17.70 6.40 5.26
C PRO A 72 -16.60 5.31 5.23
N GLY A 73 -15.89 5.18 6.35
CA GLY A 73 -14.97 4.07 6.55
C GLY A 73 -15.68 2.76 6.80
N THR A 74 -15.03 1.65 6.49
CA THR A 74 -15.59 0.31 6.67
C THR A 74 -14.58 -0.64 7.30
N ALA A 75 -15.07 -1.57 8.12
CA ALA A 75 -14.33 -2.72 8.62
C ALA A 75 -14.79 -3.99 7.91
N SER A 76 -13.86 -4.91 7.66
CA SER A 76 -14.19 -6.26 7.19
C SER A 76 -14.71 -7.10 8.35
N ILE A 77 -15.94 -7.62 8.22
CA ILE A 77 -16.52 -8.58 9.15
C ILE A 77 -16.38 -9.96 8.52
N ASP A 78 -15.59 -10.82 9.16
CA ASP A 78 -15.41 -12.20 8.73
C ASP A 78 -16.73 -12.96 8.85
N GLN A 79 -17.17 -13.62 7.79
CA GLN A 79 -18.37 -14.45 7.73
C GLN A 79 -18.03 -15.94 7.83
N GLY A 80 -16.75 -16.27 8.03
CA GLY A 80 -16.27 -17.64 8.09
C GLY A 80 -16.01 -18.25 6.72
N CYS A 81 -15.63 -19.53 6.76
CA CYS A 81 -15.29 -20.31 5.58
C CYS A 81 -16.24 -21.50 5.44
N THR A 82 -16.61 -21.86 4.20
CA THR A 82 -17.35 -23.09 3.91
C THR A 82 -16.47 -24.32 4.10
N PRO A 83 -17.07 -25.54 4.22
CA PRO A 83 -16.29 -26.79 4.30
C PRO A 83 -15.36 -27.00 3.09
N GLU A 84 -15.68 -26.40 1.93
CA GLU A 84 -14.88 -26.44 0.71
C GLU A 84 -13.72 -25.43 0.72
N GLY A 85 -13.55 -24.67 1.82
CA GLY A 85 -12.44 -23.72 1.99
C GLY A 85 -12.66 -22.34 1.36
N VAL A 86 -13.87 -22.00 0.94
CA VAL A 86 -14.21 -20.65 0.46
C VAL A 86 -14.55 -19.77 1.65
N CYS A 87 -13.73 -18.72 1.90
CA CYS A 87 -13.95 -17.76 2.96
C CYS A 87 -14.60 -16.49 2.41
N SER A 88 -15.46 -15.85 3.20
CA SER A 88 -16.14 -14.61 2.84
C SER A 88 -16.05 -13.58 3.96
N ALA A 89 -16.11 -12.32 3.57
CA ALA A 89 -16.19 -11.19 4.49
C ALA A 89 -17.16 -10.15 3.96
N THR A 90 -17.81 -9.41 4.86
CA THR A 90 -18.73 -8.32 4.53
C THR A 90 -18.13 -7.00 5.02
N ALA A 91 -18.13 -5.97 4.16
CA ALA A 91 -17.78 -4.62 4.57
C ALA A 91 -18.94 -4.03 5.38
N SER A 92 -18.64 -3.48 6.56
CA SER A 92 -19.60 -2.80 7.43
C SER A 92 -19.07 -1.42 7.82
N PRO A 93 -19.90 -0.36 7.81
CA PRO A 93 -19.48 0.96 8.29
C PRO A 93 -18.93 0.88 9.72
N ASP A 94 -17.77 1.47 9.94
CA ASP A 94 -17.11 1.45 11.25
C ASP A 94 -17.25 2.79 12.01
N GLY A 95 -17.93 3.76 11.40
CA GLY A 95 -18.17 5.10 11.95
C GLY A 95 -17.03 6.09 11.72
N THR A 96 -15.92 5.66 11.10
CA THR A 96 -14.88 6.59 10.66
C THR A 96 -15.27 7.25 9.33
N MET A 97 -14.53 8.32 8.96
CA MET A 97 -14.58 8.88 7.61
C MET A 97 -13.18 8.83 7.01
N ILE A 98 -13.09 8.54 5.73
CA ILE A 98 -11.81 8.40 5.01
C ILE A 98 -11.80 9.39 3.86
N GLY A 99 -10.64 10.06 3.67
CA GLY A 99 -10.41 10.93 2.53
C GLY A 99 -8.97 10.85 2.04
N MET A 100 -8.71 11.37 0.83
CA MET A 100 -7.38 11.39 0.25
C MET A 100 -7.06 12.74 -0.39
N LEU A 101 -5.86 13.26 -0.10
CA LEU A 101 -5.24 14.35 -0.84
C LEU A 101 -4.27 13.73 -1.84
N MET A 102 -4.57 13.85 -3.14
CA MET A 102 -3.65 13.42 -4.20
C MET A 102 -2.47 14.37 -4.28
N LEU A 103 -1.28 13.81 -4.48
CA LEU A 103 -0.02 14.53 -4.62
C LEU A 103 0.61 14.20 -5.98
N GLU A 104 1.36 15.14 -6.55
CA GLU A 104 2.14 14.89 -7.76
C GLU A 104 3.23 13.84 -7.50
N PHE A 105 3.87 13.91 -6.33
CA PHE A 105 4.86 12.94 -5.88
C PHE A 105 4.79 12.74 -4.36
N LEU A 106 5.25 11.58 -3.90
CA LEU A 106 5.34 11.23 -2.49
C LEU A 106 6.65 10.49 -2.24
N THR A 107 7.46 11.00 -1.30
CA THR A 107 8.74 10.41 -0.91
C THR A 107 8.78 10.14 0.59
N GLU A 108 9.88 9.52 1.08
CA GLU A 108 10.13 9.34 2.52
C GLU A 108 10.76 10.58 3.18
N ALA A 109 10.90 11.71 2.46
CA ALA A 109 11.35 12.96 3.04
C ALA A 109 10.36 13.47 4.10
N PRO A 110 10.80 14.33 5.05
CA PRO A 110 9.89 14.93 6.02
C PRO A 110 8.75 15.68 5.33
N MET A 111 7.55 15.50 5.84
CA MET A 111 6.32 16.14 5.35
C MET A 111 5.70 16.97 6.46
N ALA A 112 5.29 18.20 6.15
CA ALA A 112 4.43 19.01 6.99
C ALA A 112 3.00 18.93 6.47
N LEU A 113 2.07 18.42 7.30
CA LEU A 113 0.66 18.30 6.98
C LEU A 113 -0.15 19.25 7.84
N THR A 114 -1.04 20.02 7.23
CA THR A 114 -2.01 20.89 7.91
C THR A 114 -3.43 20.45 7.53
N ALA A 115 -4.28 20.26 8.52
CA ALA A 115 -5.69 19.99 8.35
C ALA A 115 -6.51 21.19 8.85
N THR A 116 -7.36 21.71 7.97
CA THR A 116 -8.35 22.74 8.28
C THR A 116 -9.73 22.14 8.06
N ALA A 117 -10.54 22.12 9.09
CA ALA A 117 -11.86 21.51 9.04
C ALA A 117 -12.93 22.50 9.49
N ALA A 118 -14.16 22.27 9.04
CA ALA A 118 -15.36 22.96 9.55
C ALA A 118 -16.40 21.94 9.99
N ALA A 119 -17.17 22.31 10.98
CA ALA A 119 -18.31 21.51 11.44
C ALA A 119 -19.46 21.54 10.41
N PRO A 120 -20.49 20.67 10.55
CA PRO A 120 -21.63 20.66 9.65
C PRO A 120 -22.40 21.96 9.57
N ASP A 121 -22.35 22.79 10.61
CA ASP A 121 -22.97 24.13 10.65
C ASP A 121 -22.10 25.22 10.02
N GLY A 122 -20.90 24.85 9.50
CA GLY A 122 -19.93 25.76 8.90
C GLY A 122 -18.99 26.44 9.90
N SER A 123 -19.12 26.21 11.20
CA SER A 123 -18.18 26.75 12.18
C SER A 123 -16.78 26.15 12.03
N ALA A 124 -15.74 26.99 12.16
CA ALA A 124 -14.37 26.54 12.02
C ALA A 124 -13.96 25.65 13.19
N LEU A 125 -13.36 24.51 12.87
CA LEU A 125 -12.70 23.64 13.85
C LEU A 125 -11.23 24.04 14.02
N PRO A 126 -10.58 23.65 15.13
CA PRO A 126 -9.18 23.95 15.35
C PRO A 126 -8.29 23.41 14.22
N VAL A 127 -7.41 24.27 13.68
CA VAL A 127 -6.38 23.86 12.71
C VAL A 127 -5.42 22.88 13.38
N ARG A 128 -5.13 21.78 12.70
CA ARG A 128 -4.24 20.72 13.18
C ARG A 128 -3.04 20.59 12.26
N THR A 129 -1.85 20.46 12.84
CA THR A 129 -0.60 20.27 12.09
C THR A 129 0.15 19.04 12.58
N LEU A 130 0.85 18.39 11.66
CA LEU A 130 1.70 17.24 11.93
C LEU A 130 2.95 17.29 11.04
N ASN A 131 4.11 17.12 11.65
CA ASN A 131 5.35 16.85 10.93
C ASN A 131 5.69 15.37 11.09
N PHE A 132 5.84 14.66 9.98
CA PHE A 132 6.10 13.23 9.98
C PHE A 132 6.90 12.82 8.74
N ARG A 133 7.30 11.54 8.69
CA ARG A 133 7.89 10.94 7.50
C ARG A 133 6.96 9.89 6.94
N PRO A 134 6.59 9.97 5.64
CA PRO A 134 5.91 8.86 4.97
C PRO A 134 6.73 7.57 5.08
N ARG A 135 6.05 6.43 5.06
CA ARG A 135 6.68 5.12 5.24
C ARG A 135 6.82 4.39 3.92
N GLY A 136 8.05 3.95 3.66
CA GLY A 136 8.33 3.05 2.54
C GLY A 136 8.24 1.60 2.97
N ALA A 137 7.66 0.76 2.11
CA ALA A 137 7.57 -0.69 2.31
C ALA A 137 7.69 -1.42 0.98
N TYR A 138 7.98 -2.71 1.03
CA TYR A 138 8.05 -3.61 -0.13
C TYR A 138 7.00 -4.73 0.01
N PRO A 139 5.69 -4.43 -0.10
CA PRO A 139 4.61 -5.39 0.19
C PRO A 139 4.64 -6.63 -0.72
N TYR A 140 5.31 -6.52 -1.87
CA TYR A 140 5.43 -7.61 -2.86
C TYR A 140 6.88 -8.04 -3.09
N GLY A 141 7.79 -7.70 -2.15
CA GLY A 141 9.23 -7.94 -2.27
C GLY A 141 9.98 -6.80 -2.96
N GLU A 142 11.29 -6.71 -2.70
CA GLU A 142 12.16 -5.64 -3.21
C GLU A 142 12.18 -5.56 -4.75
N GLN A 143 12.04 -6.70 -5.43
CA GLN A 143 12.00 -6.79 -6.89
C GLN A 143 10.80 -6.08 -7.51
N CYS A 144 9.72 -5.83 -6.75
CA CYS A 144 8.49 -5.17 -7.21
C CYS A 144 8.47 -3.66 -6.93
N GLY A 145 9.54 -3.12 -6.38
CA GLY A 145 9.66 -1.70 -6.07
C GLY A 145 9.11 -1.34 -4.69
N LYS A 146 9.48 -0.15 -4.26
CA LYS A 146 9.09 0.42 -2.97
C LYS A 146 7.75 1.16 -3.11
N PHE A 147 6.84 0.93 -2.18
CA PHE A 147 5.61 1.68 -1.99
C PHE A 147 5.80 2.68 -0.86
N VAL A 148 5.49 3.94 -1.10
CA VAL A 148 5.53 4.99 -0.06
C VAL A 148 4.12 5.36 0.31
N THR A 149 3.80 5.36 1.61
CA THR A 149 2.49 5.67 2.14
C THR A 149 2.54 6.80 3.16
N ALA A 150 1.54 7.69 3.11
CA ALA A 150 1.33 8.76 4.06
C ALA A 150 -0.09 8.64 4.62
N SER A 151 -0.23 7.92 5.73
CA SER A 151 -1.53 7.70 6.37
C SER A 151 -1.56 8.39 7.73
N VAL A 152 -2.62 9.16 7.98
CA VAL A 152 -2.81 9.92 9.21
C VAL A 152 -4.20 9.73 9.78
N ILE A 153 -4.32 9.93 11.08
CA ILE A 153 -5.59 9.93 11.80
C ILE A 153 -5.83 11.33 12.35
N LEU A 154 -7.02 11.85 12.08
CA LEU A 154 -7.53 13.10 12.66
C LEU A 154 -8.53 12.78 13.76
N ASP A 155 -8.28 13.26 14.95
CA ASP A 155 -9.15 13.13 16.11
C ASP A 155 -9.27 14.45 16.91
N ALA A 156 -9.98 14.44 18.02
CA ALA A 156 -10.15 15.61 18.86
C ALA A 156 -8.81 16.14 19.44
N GLN A 157 -7.81 15.28 19.61
CA GLN A 157 -6.49 15.62 20.10
C GLN A 157 -5.61 16.23 19.02
N GLY A 158 -5.82 15.89 17.75
CA GLY A 158 -5.06 16.43 16.63
C GLY A 158 -4.86 15.48 15.47
N LEU A 159 -3.75 15.69 14.75
CA LEU A 159 -3.25 14.80 13.71
C LEU A 159 -2.16 13.90 14.27
N ARG A 160 -2.21 12.62 13.94
CA ARG A 160 -1.12 11.67 14.22
C ARG A 160 -0.92 10.74 13.03
N GLN A 161 0.31 10.25 12.86
CA GLN A 161 0.59 9.23 11.83
C GLN A 161 -0.09 7.91 12.23
N ALA A 162 -0.73 7.26 11.26
CA ALA A 162 -1.27 5.92 11.45
C ALA A 162 -0.12 4.90 11.67
N ALA A 163 -0.39 3.84 12.42
CA ALA A 163 0.59 2.81 12.76
C ALA A 163 1.01 1.98 11.53
#